data_464861ffc6b0759c1edfc7432c363c55
#
_entry.id   464861ffc6b0759c1edfc7432c363c55
#
_cell.length_a   1.000
_cell.length_b   1.000
_cell.length_c   1.000
_cell.angle_alpha   90.00
_cell.angle_beta   90.00
_cell.angle_gamma   90.00
#
_symmetry.space_group_name_H-M   'P 1'
#
loop_
_entity.id
_entity.type
_entity.pdbx_description
1 polymer ?
#
loop_
_entity_poly.entity_id
_entity_poly.type
_entity_poly.pdbx_seq_one_letter_code
_entity_poly.pdbx_strand_id
1 'polypeptide(L)'
;RPVTLFCITGSVIGISILSFTVLFNWSNSIASIPLFLLFLARLIDGLSGGTAATATTILADISSPEKRAKTFGLIGVAFGLSFFLGNIFVVIFAKNTNNNFIIPVLIASIIPIINFLLVFFYLPETKPNSDSNKSKTILKNPLKALFTVFKEEKIKKLSLAFFIYFI
;
A
#
# COMPACT_ATOMS: atom_id res chain seq x y z
N ARG A 1 -8.18 12.63 -1.73
CA ARG A 1 -9.14 11.72 -1.10
C ARG A 1 -9.59 10.57 -2.02
N PRO A 2 -10.13 10.80 -3.26
CA PRO A 2 -10.64 9.69 -4.08
C PRO A 2 -9.56 8.66 -4.47
N VAL A 3 -8.34 9.10 -4.77
CA VAL A 3 -7.23 8.19 -5.12
C VAL A 3 -6.87 7.29 -3.93
N THR A 4 -6.77 7.84 -2.73
CA THR A 4 -6.48 7.07 -1.52
C THR A 4 -7.56 6.02 -1.24
N LEU A 5 -8.84 6.40 -1.36
CA LEU A 5 -9.96 5.47 -1.20
C LEU A 5 -9.91 4.36 -2.25
N PHE A 6 -9.61 4.68 -3.50
CA PHE A 6 -9.45 3.67 -4.56
C PHE A 6 -8.33 2.67 -4.23
N CYS A 7 -7.17 3.16 -3.79
CA CYS A 7 -6.05 2.29 -3.41
C CYS A 7 -6.40 1.38 -2.22
N ILE A 8 -7.04 1.91 -1.17
CA ILE A 8 -7.41 1.11 0.00
C ILE A 8 -8.51 0.11 -0.35
N THR A 9 -9.48 0.49 -1.20
CA THR A 9 -10.53 -0.44 -1.67
C THR A 9 -9.91 -1.64 -2.38
N GLY A 10 -8.93 -1.41 -3.27
CA GLY A 10 -8.22 -2.50 -3.94
C GLY A 10 -7.49 -3.43 -2.97
N SER A 11 -6.82 -2.87 -1.94
CA SER A 11 -6.19 -3.68 -0.90
C SER A 11 -7.21 -4.48 -0.08
N VAL A 12 -8.37 -3.90 0.26
CA VAL A 12 -9.47 -4.61 0.94
C VAL A 12 -9.96 -5.79 0.09
N ILE A 13 -10.17 -5.57 -1.21
CA ILE A 13 -10.60 -6.63 -2.14
C ILE A 13 -9.52 -7.72 -2.24
N GLY A 14 -8.26 -7.35 -2.43
CA GLY A 14 -7.15 -8.30 -2.52
C GLY A 14 -7.02 -9.18 -1.29
N ILE A 15 -7.06 -8.60 -0.08
CA ILE A 15 -7.00 -9.36 1.17
C ILE A 15 -8.28 -10.19 1.38
N SER A 16 -9.45 -9.72 0.96
CA SER A 16 -10.69 -10.50 1.05
C SER A 16 -10.64 -11.75 0.17
N ILE A 17 -10.13 -11.66 -1.04
CA ILE A 17 -9.91 -12.83 -1.93
C ILE A 17 -8.91 -13.79 -1.31
N LEU A 18 -7.82 -13.29 -0.74
CA LEU A 18 -6.82 -14.11 -0.05
C LEU A 18 -7.42 -14.83 1.14
N SER A 19 -8.22 -14.16 1.96
CA SER A 19 -8.92 -14.75 3.11
C SER A 19 -9.91 -15.83 2.67
N PHE A 20 -10.68 -15.57 1.62
CA PHE A 20 -11.58 -16.56 1.04
C PHE A 20 -10.81 -17.81 0.57
N THR A 21 -9.67 -17.63 -0.09
CA THR A 21 -8.83 -18.72 -0.56
C THR A 21 -8.31 -19.59 0.58
N VAL A 22 -7.95 -19.00 1.72
CA VAL A 22 -7.44 -19.72 2.89
C VAL A 22 -8.57 -20.42 3.67
N LEU A 23 -9.76 -19.82 3.72
CA LEU A 23 -10.93 -20.38 4.43
C LEU A 23 -11.56 -21.57 3.71
N PHE A 24 -11.52 -21.57 2.39
CA PHE A 24 -12.18 -22.60 1.60
C PHE A 24 -11.35 -23.90 1.58
N ASN A 25 -12.00 -25.03 1.86
CA ASN A 25 -11.34 -26.32 1.82
C ASN A 25 -11.26 -26.85 0.38
N TRP A 26 -10.07 -26.79 -0.21
CA TRP A 26 -9.79 -27.17 -1.60
C TRP A 26 -9.43 -28.64 -1.78
N SER A 27 -9.67 -29.51 -0.78
CA SER A 27 -9.24 -30.91 -0.79
C SER A 27 -9.71 -31.70 -2.03
N ASN A 28 -10.85 -31.32 -2.61
CA ASN A 28 -11.43 -31.97 -3.79
C ASN A 28 -11.30 -31.12 -5.08
N SER A 29 -10.61 -30.01 -5.03
CA SER A 29 -10.48 -29.09 -6.17
C SER A 29 -9.12 -29.22 -6.84
N ILE A 30 -9.07 -28.84 -8.12
CA ILE A 30 -7.81 -28.75 -8.86
C ILE A 30 -6.93 -27.69 -8.17
N ALA A 31 -5.71 -28.06 -7.79
CA ALA A 31 -4.75 -27.18 -7.08
C ALA A 31 -4.48 -25.85 -7.79
N SER A 32 -4.76 -25.76 -9.09
CA SER A 32 -4.63 -24.53 -9.89
C SER A 32 -5.60 -23.42 -9.48
N ILE A 33 -6.78 -23.74 -8.94
CA ILE A 33 -7.80 -22.74 -8.59
C ILE A 33 -7.35 -21.88 -7.41
N PRO A 34 -6.95 -22.40 -6.25
CA PRO A 34 -6.45 -21.58 -5.15
C PRO A 34 -5.19 -20.81 -5.53
N LEU A 35 -4.30 -21.39 -6.35
CA LEU A 35 -3.11 -20.71 -6.84
C LEU A 35 -3.48 -19.50 -7.71
N PHE A 36 -4.44 -19.66 -8.62
CA PHE A 36 -4.94 -18.57 -9.45
C PHE A 36 -5.57 -17.45 -8.61
N LEU A 37 -6.37 -17.79 -7.60
CA LEU A 37 -6.99 -16.81 -6.69
C LEU A 37 -5.93 -16.06 -5.87
N LEU A 38 -4.89 -16.74 -5.39
CA LEU A 38 -3.77 -16.09 -4.72
C LEU A 38 -3.04 -15.11 -5.62
N PHE A 39 -2.80 -15.50 -6.88
CA PHE A 39 -2.17 -14.63 -7.86
C PHE A 39 -3.04 -13.42 -8.19
N LEU A 40 -4.35 -13.63 -8.38
CA LEU A 40 -5.32 -12.57 -8.64
C LEU A 40 -5.41 -11.59 -7.47
N ALA A 41 -5.44 -12.07 -6.24
CA ALA A 41 -5.41 -11.25 -5.04
C ALA A 41 -4.17 -10.34 -5.01
N ARG A 42 -2.99 -10.89 -5.31
CA ARG A 42 -1.74 -10.13 -5.36
C ARG A 42 -1.67 -9.14 -6.52
N LEU A 43 -2.26 -9.49 -7.65
CA LEU A 43 -2.34 -8.59 -8.80
C LEU A 43 -3.22 -7.37 -8.49
N ILE A 44 -4.40 -7.59 -7.88
CA ILE A 44 -5.29 -6.49 -7.47
C ILE A 44 -4.61 -5.61 -6.42
N ASP A 45 -4.00 -6.19 -5.40
CA ASP A 45 -3.29 -5.46 -4.35
C ASP A 45 -2.10 -4.66 -4.93
N GLY A 46 -1.35 -5.26 -5.84
CA GLY A 46 -0.25 -4.58 -6.54
C GLY A 46 -0.69 -3.41 -7.42
N LEU A 47 -1.79 -3.56 -8.17
CA LEU A 47 -2.37 -2.47 -8.97
C LEU A 47 -2.91 -1.32 -8.09
N SER A 48 -3.32 -1.64 -6.88
CA SER A 48 -3.83 -0.69 -5.88
C SER A 48 -2.73 -0.15 -4.95
N GLY A 49 -1.48 -0.59 -5.11
CA GLY A 49 -0.36 -0.35 -4.19
C GLY A 49 0.08 1.11 -3.99
N GLY A 50 -0.66 2.09 -4.53
CA GLY A 50 -0.39 3.52 -4.36
C GLY A 50 -0.72 4.10 -2.97
N THR A 51 -1.18 3.30 -2.01
CA THR A 51 -1.60 3.78 -0.68
C THR A 51 -0.49 4.51 0.07
N ALA A 52 0.73 3.94 0.08
CA ALA A 52 1.88 4.55 0.74
C ALA A 52 2.29 5.87 0.06
N ALA A 53 2.29 5.92 -1.27
CA ALA A 53 2.61 7.12 -2.04
C ALA A 53 1.57 8.22 -1.83
N THR A 54 0.28 7.88 -1.79
CA THR A 54 -0.78 8.87 -1.51
C THR A 54 -0.73 9.36 -0.07
N ALA A 55 -0.45 8.50 0.90
CA ALA A 55 -0.28 8.89 2.30
C ALA A 55 0.92 9.84 2.49
N THR A 56 2.06 9.54 1.88
CA THR A 56 3.24 10.42 1.93
C THR A 56 2.97 11.78 1.28
N THR A 57 2.21 11.81 0.18
CA THR A 57 1.81 13.05 -0.49
C THR A 57 0.92 13.91 0.41
N ILE A 58 -0.11 13.30 1.03
CA ILE A 58 -1.01 14.00 1.97
C ILE A 58 -0.22 14.56 3.14
N LEU A 59 0.69 13.78 3.73
CA LEU A 59 1.53 14.23 4.84
C LEU A 59 2.48 15.36 4.43
N ALA A 60 2.99 15.33 3.21
CA ALA A 60 3.79 16.43 2.66
C ALA A 60 2.98 17.71 2.50
N ASP A 61 1.71 17.61 2.06
CA ASP A 61 0.83 18.75 1.84
C ASP A 61 0.41 19.44 3.15
N ILE A 62 0.20 18.67 4.23
CA ILE A 62 -0.20 19.21 5.54
C ILE A 62 0.98 19.59 6.44
N SER A 63 2.21 19.20 6.10
CA SER A 63 3.40 19.46 6.91
C SER A 63 4.06 20.78 6.52
N SER A 64 4.39 21.63 7.52
CA SER A 64 5.23 22.80 7.27
C SER A 64 6.64 22.38 6.83
N PRO A 65 7.35 23.20 6.02
CA PRO A 65 8.69 22.87 5.51
C PRO A 65 9.67 22.42 6.59
N GLU A 66 9.63 23.06 7.77
CA GLU A 66 10.54 22.76 8.89
C GLU A 66 10.21 21.40 9.54
N LYS A 67 8.95 20.95 9.50
CA LYS A 67 8.50 19.70 10.13
C LYS A 67 8.51 18.51 9.19
N ARG A 68 8.71 18.71 7.89
CA ARG A 68 8.67 17.63 6.88
C ARG A 68 9.64 16.50 7.19
N ALA A 69 10.87 16.79 7.55
CA ALA A 69 11.86 15.77 7.89
C ALA A 69 11.39 14.88 9.04
N LYS A 70 10.81 15.46 10.10
CA LYS A 70 10.24 14.73 11.23
C LYS A 70 9.04 13.87 10.80
N THR A 71 8.15 14.41 9.99
CA THR A 71 6.96 13.70 9.49
C THR A 71 7.34 12.50 8.63
N PHE A 72 8.30 12.65 7.72
CA PHE A 72 8.80 11.53 6.92
C PHE A 72 9.55 10.49 7.77
N GLY A 73 10.28 10.93 8.80
CA GLY A 73 10.89 10.02 9.77
C GLY A 73 9.86 9.16 10.50
N LEU A 74 8.71 9.72 10.87
CA LEU A 74 7.61 8.95 11.50
C LEU A 74 7.02 7.91 10.55
N ILE A 75 6.96 8.18 9.24
CA ILE A 75 6.54 7.18 8.24
C ILE A 75 7.50 6.00 8.25
N GLY A 76 8.81 6.25 8.25
CA GLY A 76 9.83 5.19 8.33
C GLY A 76 9.69 4.34 9.60
N VAL A 77 9.48 4.99 10.74
CA VAL A 77 9.22 4.30 12.01
C VAL A 77 7.95 3.44 11.94
N ALA A 78 6.87 3.97 11.36
CA ALA A 78 5.62 3.23 11.19
C ALA A 78 5.79 1.98 10.31
N PHE A 79 6.54 2.08 9.20
CA PHE A 79 6.86 0.93 8.35
C PHE A 79 7.70 -0.11 9.08
N GLY A 80 8.78 0.31 9.76
CA GLY A 80 9.65 -0.59 10.52
C GLY A 80 8.91 -1.32 11.64
N LEU A 81 8.11 -0.57 12.41
CA LEU A 81 7.31 -1.12 13.49
C LEU A 81 6.24 -2.09 12.98
N SER A 82 5.56 -1.75 11.91
CA SER A 82 4.53 -2.61 11.28
C SER A 82 5.13 -3.92 10.78
N PHE A 83 6.30 -3.87 10.14
CA PHE A 83 7.01 -5.06 9.69
C PHE A 83 7.42 -5.96 10.86
N PHE A 84 7.97 -5.38 11.92
CA PHE A 84 8.39 -6.10 13.11
C PHE A 84 7.20 -6.76 13.83
N LEU A 85 6.15 -5.98 14.13
CA LEU A 85 4.95 -6.48 14.80
C LEU A 85 4.20 -7.50 13.96
N GLY A 86 4.12 -7.30 12.64
CA GLY A 86 3.46 -8.23 11.71
C GLY A 86 4.12 -9.61 11.72
N ASN A 87 5.46 -9.66 11.69
CA ASN A 87 6.18 -10.94 11.74
C ASN A 87 6.00 -11.65 13.09
N ILE A 88 6.10 -10.93 14.21
CA ILE A 88 5.85 -11.48 15.55
C ILE A 88 4.44 -12.05 15.64
N PHE A 89 3.44 -11.30 15.17
CA PHE A 89 2.05 -11.72 15.16
C PHE A 89 1.85 -13.04 14.42
N VAL A 90 2.40 -13.16 13.20
CA VAL A 90 2.29 -14.40 12.41
C VAL A 90 2.94 -15.58 13.14
N VAL A 91 4.14 -15.40 13.72
CA VAL A 91 4.85 -16.48 14.43
C VAL A 91 4.06 -16.96 15.66
N ILE A 92 3.53 -16.04 16.47
CA ILE A 92 2.76 -16.39 17.68
C ILE A 92 1.51 -17.18 17.30
N PHE A 93 0.75 -16.71 16.31
CA PHE A 93 -0.51 -17.37 15.92
C PHE A 93 -0.27 -18.67 15.17
N ALA A 94 0.73 -18.76 14.29
CA ALA A 94 1.06 -20.00 13.60
C ALA A 94 1.48 -21.09 14.58
N LYS A 95 2.30 -20.76 15.59
CA LYS A 95 2.75 -21.73 16.61
C LYS A 95 1.61 -22.23 17.50
N ASN A 96 0.69 -21.36 17.90
CA ASN A 96 -0.40 -21.70 18.80
C ASN A 96 -1.56 -22.48 18.12
N THR A 97 -1.62 -22.45 16.79
CA THR A 97 -2.75 -23.00 16.03
C THR A 97 -2.34 -24.20 15.15
N ASN A 98 -1.32 -24.96 15.52
CA ASN A 98 -0.81 -26.11 14.76
C ASN A 98 -0.56 -25.78 13.27
N ASN A 99 0.09 -24.66 13.00
CA ASN A 99 0.34 -24.12 11.65
C ASN A 99 -0.92 -23.76 10.84
N ASN A 100 -2.04 -23.55 11.49
CA ASN A 100 -3.24 -23.10 10.83
C ASN A 100 -3.21 -21.57 10.65
N PHE A 101 -3.08 -21.10 9.41
CA PHE A 101 -2.98 -19.69 9.06
C PHE A 101 -4.35 -18.99 8.92
N ILE A 102 -5.47 -19.66 9.20
CA ILE A 102 -6.80 -19.07 9.08
C ILE A 102 -6.97 -17.88 10.01
N ILE A 103 -6.61 -18.03 11.29
CA ILE A 103 -6.78 -16.97 12.29
C ILE A 103 -5.93 -15.72 11.97
N PRO A 104 -4.62 -15.82 11.69
CA PRO A 104 -3.82 -14.67 11.27
C PRO A 104 -4.37 -13.96 10.04
N VAL A 105 -4.84 -14.70 9.04
CA VAL A 105 -5.37 -14.14 7.79
C VAL A 105 -6.69 -13.41 8.03
N LEU A 106 -7.58 -13.94 8.88
CA LEU A 106 -8.83 -13.27 9.25
C LEU A 106 -8.57 -11.96 9.99
N ILE A 107 -7.66 -11.96 10.96
CA ILE A 107 -7.30 -10.74 11.69
C ILE A 107 -6.65 -9.73 10.74
N ALA A 108 -5.75 -10.17 9.84
CA ALA A 108 -5.13 -9.32 8.84
C ALA A 108 -6.15 -8.70 7.87
N SER A 109 -7.29 -9.35 7.60
CA SER A 109 -8.33 -8.82 6.73
C SER A 109 -9.18 -7.73 7.40
N ILE A 110 -9.27 -7.72 8.72
CA ILE A 110 -10.03 -6.70 9.47
C ILE A 110 -9.30 -5.34 9.43
N ILE A 111 -7.97 -5.34 9.49
CA ILE A 111 -7.15 -4.11 9.55
C ILE A 111 -7.39 -3.17 8.36
N PRO A 112 -7.34 -3.62 7.09
CA PRO A 112 -7.62 -2.74 5.94
C PRO A 112 -9.06 -2.26 5.90
N ILE A 113 -10.03 -3.03 6.40
CA ILE A 113 -11.42 -2.62 6.49
C ILE A 113 -11.55 -1.45 7.49
N ILE A 114 -10.94 -1.58 8.66
CA ILE A 114 -10.90 -0.49 9.65
C ILE A 114 -10.22 0.74 9.04
N ASN A 115 -9.09 0.57 8.36
CA ASN A 115 -8.37 1.65 7.71
C ASN A 115 -9.24 2.34 6.63
N PHE A 116 -9.97 1.55 5.82
CA PHE A 116 -10.92 2.10 4.85
C PHE A 116 -11.99 2.97 5.51
N LEU A 117 -12.59 2.49 6.59
CA LEU A 117 -13.61 3.24 7.34
C LEU A 117 -13.03 4.53 7.94
N LEU A 118 -11.84 4.45 8.54
CA LEU A 118 -11.17 5.63 9.09
C LEU A 118 -10.90 6.68 8.01
N VAL A 119 -10.36 6.29 6.87
CA VAL A 119 -10.09 7.21 5.76
C VAL A 119 -11.39 7.76 5.17
N PHE A 120 -12.43 6.94 5.07
CA PHE A 120 -13.72 7.35 4.55
C PHE A 120 -14.38 8.43 5.42
N PHE A 121 -14.35 8.26 6.75
CA PHE A 121 -15.02 9.18 7.67
C PHE A 121 -14.17 10.37 8.09
N TYR A 122 -12.88 10.19 8.30
CA TYR A 122 -12.01 11.18 8.93
C TYR A 122 -11.09 11.93 7.98
N LEU A 123 -10.80 11.42 6.76
CA LEU A 123 -9.85 12.09 5.88
C LEU A 123 -10.53 13.25 5.11
N PRO A 124 -10.25 14.52 5.44
CA PRO A 124 -10.74 15.65 4.67
C PRO A 124 -10.04 15.74 3.31
N GLU A 125 -10.63 16.49 2.37
CA GLU A 125 -9.96 16.84 1.11
C GLU A 125 -8.83 17.83 1.39
N THR A 126 -7.60 17.45 1.06
CA THR A 126 -6.40 18.23 1.40
C THR A 126 -6.14 19.36 0.40
N LYS A 127 -6.74 19.30 -0.79
CA LYS A 127 -6.57 20.31 -1.83
C LYS A 127 -7.91 20.93 -2.21
N PRO A 128 -8.16 22.20 -1.87
CA PRO A 128 -9.29 22.94 -2.45
C PRO A 128 -9.07 23.07 -3.97
N ASN A 129 -10.15 23.01 -4.73
CA ASN A 129 -10.23 22.99 -6.20
C ASN A 129 -9.63 24.25 -6.93
N SER A 130 -8.82 25.05 -6.25
CA SER A 130 -8.17 26.22 -6.83
C SER A 130 -6.85 25.82 -7.47
N ASP A 131 -6.81 25.78 -8.77
CA ASP A 131 -5.65 25.69 -9.68
C ASP A 131 -5.59 24.42 -10.56
N SER A 132 -6.73 23.96 -11.01
CA SER A 132 -6.79 22.90 -12.04
C SER A 132 -6.16 23.29 -13.39
N ASN A 133 -5.88 24.57 -13.62
CA ASN A 133 -5.32 25.05 -14.89
C ASN A 133 -3.79 25.00 -14.99
N LYS A 134 -3.06 24.96 -13.88
CA LYS A 134 -1.57 24.87 -13.92
C LYS A 134 -1.06 23.44 -13.95
N SER A 135 -1.85 22.47 -13.51
CA SER A 135 -1.44 21.07 -13.42
C SER A 135 -1.66 20.24 -14.69
N LYS A 136 -2.45 20.76 -15.64
CA LYS A 136 -2.80 20.03 -16.89
C LYS A 136 -1.65 19.86 -17.88
N THR A 137 -0.55 20.60 -17.70
CA THR A 137 0.55 20.58 -18.68
C THR A 137 1.58 19.48 -18.44
N ILE A 138 1.66 18.93 -17.23
CA ILE A 138 2.72 17.99 -16.84
C ILE A 138 2.32 16.52 -17.05
N LEU A 139 1.03 16.21 -17.10
CA LEU A 139 0.53 14.84 -17.09
C LEU A 139 0.07 14.30 -18.46
N LYS A 140 0.49 14.90 -19.56
CA LYS A 140 0.07 14.42 -20.90
C LYS A 140 0.65 13.04 -21.28
N ASN A 141 1.78 12.62 -20.66
CA ASN A 141 2.35 11.28 -20.83
C ASN A 141 3.15 10.89 -19.58
N PRO A 142 2.63 9.97 -18.72
CA PRO A 142 3.32 9.54 -17.49
C PRO A 142 4.69 8.90 -17.78
N LEU A 143 4.83 8.19 -18.90
CA LEU A 143 6.13 7.64 -19.33
C LEU A 143 7.14 8.74 -19.67
N LYS A 144 6.70 9.82 -20.32
CA LYS A 144 7.59 10.94 -20.66
C LYS A 144 8.03 11.70 -19.40
N ALA A 145 7.16 11.80 -18.40
CA ALA A 145 7.50 12.38 -17.09
C ALA A 145 8.56 11.52 -16.37
N LEU A 146 8.43 10.20 -16.37
CA LEU A 146 9.44 9.29 -15.84
C LEU A 146 10.79 9.45 -16.55
N PHE A 147 10.81 9.45 -17.89
CA PHE A 147 12.03 9.65 -18.65
C PHE A 147 12.68 11.01 -18.39
N THR A 148 11.88 12.06 -18.18
CA THR A 148 12.42 13.40 -17.87
C THR A 148 13.07 13.44 -16.49
N VAL A 149 12.47 12.77 -15.50
CA VAL A 149 13.03 12.64 -14.15
C VAL A 149 14.34 11.85 -14.17
N PHE A 150 14.41 10.76 -14.94
CA PHE A 150 15.63 9.97 -15.08
C PHE A 150 16.75 10.68 -15.91
N LYS A 151 16.43 11.73 -16.64
CA LYS A 151 17.39 12.49 -17.41
C LYS A 151 18.22 13.47 -16.55
N GLU A 152 17.72 13.89 -15.38
CA GLU A 152 18.47 14.71 -14.45
C GLU A 152 19.53 13.89 -13.69
N GLU A 153 20.79 14.21 -13.90
CA GLU A 153 21.94 13.44 -13.37
C GLU A 153 21.95 13.30 -11.84
N LYS A 154 21.47 14.33 -11.13
CA LYS A 154 21.35 14.30 -9.65
C LYS A 154 20.30 13.29 -9.19
N ILE A 155 19.17 13.24 -9.87
CA ILE A 155 18.06 12.33 -9.54
C ILE A 155 18.43 10.88 -9.92
N LYS A 156 19.13 10.70 -11.03
CA LYS A 156 19.62 9.38 -11.48
C LYS A 156 20.56 8.74 -10.47
N LYS A 157 21.54 9.49 -9.95
CA LYS A 157 22.48 9.00 -8.92
C LYS A 157 21.75 8.65 -7.63
N LEU A 158 20.79 9.49 -7.20
CA LEU A 158 19.99 9.24 -5.99
C LEU A 158 19.09 8.01 -6.16
N SER A 159 18.41 7.89 -7.30
CA SER A 159 17.56 6.72 -7.61
C SER A 159 18.37 5.42 -7.69
N LEU A 160 19.57 5.46 -8.24
CA LEU A 160 20.47 4.30 -8.28
C LEU A 160 20.90 3.90 -6.85
N ALA A 161 21.25 4.86 -6.01
CA ALA A 161 21.61 4.59 -4.62
C ALA A 161 20.43 3.96 -3.84
N PHE A 162 19.21 4.47 -4.02
CA PHE A 162 18.01 3.86 -3.43
C PHE A 162 17.75 2.45 -3.98
N PHE A 163 17.91 2.24 -5.27
CA PHE A 163 17.73 0.92 -5.88
C PHE A 163 18.71 -0.11 -5.31
N ILE A 164 19.99 0.25 -5.16
CA ILE A 164 21.01 -0.61 -4.54
C ILE A 164 20.69 -0.88 -3.07
N TYR A 165 20.14 0.10 -2.34
CA TYR A 165 19.79 -0.08 -0.94
C TYR A 165 18.60 -1.03 -0.73
N PHE A 166 17.66 -1.13 -1.70
CA PHE A 166 16.47 -1.96 -1.60
C PHE A 166 16.60 -3.36 -2.23
N ILE A 167 17.72 -3.68 -2.88
CA ILE A 167 18.06 -5.05 -3.32
C ILE A 167 18.85 -5.77 -2.23
#